data_4ebe4c4da7dea3e703e9984ce127a095
#
_entry.id   4ebe4c4da7dea3e703e9984ce127a095
#
_cell.length_a   1.000
_cell.length_b   1.000
_cell.length_c   1.000
_cell.angle_alpha   90.00
_cell.angle_beta   90.00
_cell.angle_gamma   90.00
#
_symmetry.space_group_name_H-M   'P 1'
#
loop_
_entity.id
_entity.type
_entity.pdbx_description
1 polymer ?
#
loop_
_entity_poly.entity_id
_entity_poly.type
_entity_poly.pdbx_seq_one_letter_code
_entity_poly.pdbx_strand_id
1 'polypeptide(L)'
;HKTPQFWLLWGVLCLNVSAGIGVLSVAKPMFQEIAASSFDPLIIGAIATGFGALLSLANIIGRIFWASSSDFLGRKLTYAIFFSLGTALYLAAPWAGINQYIATFVLITLVILTMYGGGFATIPAYLADIFGTQHVGAIHGRLLTAWSLAGIVGPMLISYLREYQLSMGIPTDQAYNSSFKILALLLVAGFILNLLVKPVNKKFGMTPAELKAEQGALKGIQTNSSVVASVTNTSMQKILLPLAWIVVGVPIILGILNALQKGIIIFL
;
A
#
# COMPACT_ATOMS: atom_id res chain seq x y z
N HIS A 1 5.47 17.54 -11.93
CA HIS A 1 5.37 16.77 -13.18
C HIS A 1 6.37 17.23 -14.25
N LYS A 2 7.03 18.41 -14.05
CA LYS A 2 8.05 18.94 -14.99
C LYS A 2 9.46 18.37 -14.76
N THR A 3 9.66 17.53 -13.74
CA THR A 3 10.97 16.97 -13.37
C THR A 3 11.00 15.45 -13.58
N PRO A 4 12.14 14.87 -13.99
CA PRO A 4 12.28 13.41 -14.08
C PRO A 4 12.01 12.70 -12.75
N GLN A 5 12.37 13.33 -11.62
CA GLN A 5 12.15 12.80 -10.28
C GLN A 5 10.68 12.52 -9.97
N PHE A 6 9.77 13.37 -10.46
CA PHE A 6 8.34 13.14 -10.30
C PHE A 6 7.92 11.83 -10.98
N TRP A 7 8.32 11.61 -12.22
CA TRP A 7 7.96 10.42 -12.97
C TRP A 7 8.63 9.15 -12.45
N LEU A 8 9.86 9.28 -11.92
CA LEU A 8 10.52 8.17 -11.23
C LEU A 8 9.74 7.76 -9.97
N LEU A 9 9.36 8.71 -9.12
CA LEU A 9 8.55 8.44 -7.92
C LEU A 9 7.13 7.99 -8.27
N TRP A 10 6.56 8.48 -9.36
CA TRP A 10 5.29 8.02 -9.90
C TRP A 10 5.38 6.53 -10.28
N GLY A 11 6.42 6.14 -11.02
CA GLY A 11 6.67 4.74 -11.36
C GLY A 11 6.96 3.87 -10.13
N VAL A 12 7.78 4.34 -9.20
CA VAL A 12 8.06 3.68 -7.92
C VAL A 12 6.76 3.37 -7.16
N LEU A 13 5.87 4.35 -7.02
CA LEU A 13 4.58 4.16 -6.37
C LEU A 13 3.68 3.23 -7.17
N CYS A 14 3.56 3.44 -8.48
CA CYS A 14 2.70 2.64 -9.36
C CYS A 14 3.04 1.15 -9.28
N LEU A 15 4.33 0.80 -9.38
CA LEU A 15 4.78 -0.58 -9.39
C LEU A 15 4.63 -1.25 -8.01
N ASN A 16 4.96 -0.53 -6.93
CA ASN A 16 4.76 -1.02 -5.58
C ASN A 16 3.28 -1.29 -5.29
N VAL A 17 2.41 -0.34 -5.63
CA VAL A 17 0.97 -0.45 -5.40
C VAL A 17 0.35 -1.52 -6.28
N SER A 18 0.73 -1.63 -7.56
CA SER A 18 0.20 -2.66 -8.48
C SER A 18 0.43 -4.07 -7.93
N ALA A 19 1.62 -4.33 -7.37
CA ALA A 19 1.92 -5.61 -6.78
C ALA A 19 1.03 -5.90 -5.56
N GLY A 20 0.94 -4.96 -4.62
CA GLY A 20 0.19 -5.17 -3.38
C GLY A 20 -1.33 -5.23 -3.57
N ILE A 21 -1.91 -4.28 -4.32
CA ILE A 21 -3.35 -4.24 -4.56
C ILE A 21 -3.80 -5.40 -5.45
N GLY A 22 -2.94 -5.86 -6.36
CA GLY A 22 -3.20 -7.04 -7.16
C GLY A 22 -3.49 -8.25 -6.28
N VAL A 23 -2.58 -8.60 -5.38
CA VAL A 23 -2.75 -9.73 -4.44
C VAL A 23 -3.96 -9.52 -3.54
N LEU A 24 -4.14 -8.31 -2.99
CA LEU A 24 -5.26 -8.03 -2.10
C LEU A 24 -6.62 -8.20 -2.80
N SER A 25 -6.72 -7.84 -4.08
CA SER A 25 -7.98 -7.91 -4.83
C SER A 25 -8.51 -9.34 -5.03
N VAL A 26 -7.62 -10.31 -5.08
CA VAL A 26 -7.96 -11.73 -5.28
C VAL A 26 -7.66 -12.58 -4.04
N ALA A 27 -7.41 -11.96 -2.89
CA ALA A 27 -6.94 -12.65 -1.70
C ALA A 27 -7.83 -13.85 -1.31
N LYS A 28 -9.16 -13.67 -1.28
CA LYS A 28 -10.09 -14.72 -0.90
C LYS A 28 -10.12 -15.89 -1.90
N PRO A 29 -10.41 -15.71 -3.20
CA PRO A 29 -10.38 -16.83 -4.14
C PRO A 29 -9.01 -17.46 -4.27
N MET A 30 -7.94 -16.68 -4.25
CA MET A 30 -6.57 -17.18 -4.29
C MET A 30 -6.27 -18.13 -3.13
N PHE A 31 -6.64 -17.75 -1.90
CA PHE A 31 -6.45 -18.61 -0.75
C PHE A 31 -7.29 -19.89 -0.85
N GLN A 32 -8.55 -19.78 -1.26
CA GLN A 32 -9.42 -20.94 -1.42
C GLN A 32 -8.87 -21.94 -2.43
N GLU A 33 -8.31 -21.47 -3.53
CA GLU A 33 -7.77 -22.33 -4.59
C GLU A 33 -6.42 -22.97 -4.17
N ILE A 34 -5.51 -22.21 -3.55
CA ILE A 34 -4.21 -22.71 -3.11
C ILE A 34 -4.34 -23.69 -1.95
N ALA A 35 -5.25 -23.42 -1.02
CA ALA A 35 -5.40 -24.21 0.21
C ALA A 35 -6.53 -25.28 0.14
N ALA A 36 -7.10 -25.50 -1.05
CA ALA A 36 -8.23 -26.40 -1.25
C ALA A 36 -8.00 -27.82 -0.74
N SER A 37 -6.77 -28.33 -0.86
CA SER A 37 -6.41 -29.66 -0.39
C SER A 37 -6.10 -29.74 1.11
N SER A 38 -5.89 -28.59 1.77
CA SER A 38 -5.49 -28.52 3.19
C SER A 38 -6.66 -28.33 4.15
N PHE A 39 -7.83 -27.93 3.67
CA PHE A 39 -8.99 -27.60 4.52
C PHE A 39 -10.29 -28.22 3.99
N ASP A 40 -11.22 -28.47 4.91
CA ASP A 40 -12.57 -28.94 4.58
C ASP A 40 -13.30 -27.89 3.72
N PRO A 41 -13.97 -28.29 2.62
CA PRO A 41 -14.77 -27.39 1.77
C PRO A 41 -15.82 -26.57 2.51
N LEU A 42 -16.32 -27.06 3.66
CA LEU A 42 -17.32 -26.35 4.47
C LEU A 42 -16.76 -25.13 5.20
N ILE A 43 -15.47 -25.16 5.58
CA ILE A 43 -14.85 -24.11 6.40
C ILE A 43 -13.88 -23.22 5.63
N ILE A 44 -13.34 -23.67 4.48
CA ILE A 44 -12.33 -22.93 3.72
C ILE A 44 -12.79 -21.51 3.32
N GLY A 45 -14.09 -21.33 3.05
CA GLY A 45 -14.65 -20.01 2.74
C GLY A 45 -14.57 -19.01 3.90
N ALA A 46 -14.73 -19.49 5.14
CA ALA A 46 -14.59 -18.68 6.34
C ALA A 46 -13.12 -18.35 6.61
N ILE A 47 -12.24 -19.33 6.47
CA ILE A 47 -10.78 -19.17 6.62
C ILE A 47 -10.24 -18.18 5.59
N ALA A 48 -10.63 -18.29 4.32
CA ALA A 48 -10.23 -17.38 3.26
C ALA A 48 -10.72 -15.92 3.50
N THR A 49 -11.88 -15.78 4.13
CA THR A 49 -12.37 -14.46 4.55
C THR A 49 -11.50 -13.90 5.68
N GLY A 50 -11.10 -14.73 6.63
CA GLY A 50 -10.14 -14.41 7.68
C GLY A 50 -8.78 -14.01 7.13
N PHE A 51 -8.27 -14.75 6.15
CA PHE A 51 -7.03 -14.41 5.43
C PHE A 51 -7.07 -13.01 4.82
N GLY A 52 -8.13 -12.66 4.07
CA GLY A 52 -8.29 -11.31 3.52
C GLY A 52 -8.33 -10.22 4.59
N ALA A 53 -8.95 -10.50 5.72
CA ALA A 53 -8.97 -9.59 6.86
C ALA A 53 -7.60 -9.42 7.52
N LEU A 54 -6.82 -10.51 7.66
CA LEU A 54 -5.43 -10.46 8.15
C LEU A 54 -4.53 -9.65 7.22
N LEU A 55 -4.67 -9.80 5.90
CA LEU A 55 -3.93 -9.00 4.93
C LEU A 55 -4.24 -7.50 5.07
N SER A 56 -5.51 -7.14 5.29
CA SER A 56 -5.93 -5.76 5.53
C SER A 56 -5.34 -5.21 6.83
N LEU A 57 -5.31 -6.02 7.90
CA LEU A 57 -4.69 -5.65 9.17
C LEU A 57 -3.17 -5.47 9.03
N ALA A 58 -2.50 -6.37 8.32
CA ALA A 58 -1.08 -6.25 8.01
C ALA A 58 -0.77 -4.95 7.24
N ASN A 59 -1.62 -4.59 6.28
CA ASN A 59 -1.52 -3.32 5.56
C ASN A 59 -1.59 -2.11 6.50
N ILE A 60 -2.52 -2.10 7.46
CA ILE A 60 -2.67 -1.01 8.43
C ILE A 60 -1.44 -0.92 9.36
N ILE A 61 -1.02 -2.06 9.93
CA ILE A 61 0.17 -2.14 10.79
C ILE A 61 1.41 -1.69 10.02
N GLY A 62 1.54 -2.13 8.77
CA GLY A 62 2.63 -1.77 7.89
C GLY A 62 2.77 -0.27 7.66
N ARG A 63 1.66 0.46 7.59
CA ARG A 63 1.69 1.93 7.46
C ARG A 63 2.41 2.60 8.63
N ILE A 64 2.08 2.17 9.85
CA ILE A 64 2.69 2.74 11.06
C ILE A 64 4.15 2.30 11.18
N PHE A 65 4.40 1.01 11.07
CA PHE A 65 5.73 0.43 11.24
C PHE A 65 6.75 1.00 10.22
N TRP A 66 6.42 0.94 8.93
CA TRP A 66 7.35 1.36 7.89
C TRP A 66 7.48 2.89 7.77
N ALA A 67 6.40 3.66 8.04
CA ALA A 67 6.53 5.11 8.08
C ALA A 67 7.52 5.53 9.17
N SER A 68 7.36 5.00 10.40
CA SER A 68 8.27 5.28 11.51
C SER A 68 9.69 4.79 11.22
N SER A 69 9.85 3.56 10.71
CA SER A 69 11.16 3.00 10.36
C SER A 69 11.86 3.83 9.28
N SER A 70 11.11 4.37 8.34
CA SER A 70 11.66 5.19 7.26
C SER A 70 12.23 6.53 7.72
N ASP A 71 11.85 7.03 8.91
CA ASP A 71 12.45 8.22 9.51
C ASP A 71 13.93 7.98 9.90
N PHE A 72 14.26 6.76 10.30
CA PHE A 72 15.62 6.36 10.69
C PHE A 72 16.42 5.84 9.51
N LEU A 73 15.83 5.03 8.65
CA LEU A 73 16.51 4.38 7.52
C LEU A 73 16.70 5.34 6.32
N GLY A 74 15.84 6.35 6.22
CA GLY A 74 15.70 7.18 5.02
C GLY A 74 14.76 6.55 3.97
N ARG A 75 14.03 7.39 3.26
CA ARG A 75 12.91 6.97 2.37
C ARG A 75 13.39 6.11 1.21
N LYS A 76 14.49 6.50 0.59
CA LYS A 76 15.08 5.79 -0.56
C LYS A 76 15.49 4.36 -0.20
N LEU A 77 16.13 4.16 0.97
CA LEU A 77 16.53 2.83 1.43
C LEU A 77 15.30 1.99 1.82
N THR A 78 14.32 2.59 2.46
CA THR A 78 13.06 1.91 2.80
C THR A 78 12.38 1.34 1.56
N TYR A 79 12.27 2.14 0.49
CA TYR A 79 11.73 1.64 -0.79
C TYR A 79 12.64 0.58 -1.45
N ALA A 80 13.96 0.70 -1.31
CA ALA A 80 14.87 -0.35 -1.77
C ALA A 80 14.62 -1.67 -1.04
N ILE A 81 14.33 -1.64 0.27
CA ILE A 81 13.93 -2.82 1.04
C ILE A 81 12.58 -3.37 0.53
N PHE A 82 11.58 -2.51 0.30
CA PHE A 82 10.29 -2.96 -0.23
C PHE A 82 10.44 -3.72 -1.55
N PHE A 83 11.25 -3.21 -2.44
CA PHE A 83 11.46 -3.83 -3.73
C PHE A 83 12.30 -5.10 -3.65
N SER A 84 13.42 -5.10 -2.92
CA SER A 84 14.31 -6.27 -2.84
C SER A 84 13.70 -7.41 -2.04
N LEU A 85 13.22 -7.12 -0.82
CA LEU A 85 12.56 -8.12 0.01
C LEU A 85 11.23 -8.56 -0.61
N GLY A 86 10.46 -7.62 -1.16
CA GLY A 86 9.23 -7.93 -1.87
C GLY A 86 9.48 -8.89 -3.02
N THR A 87 10.46 -8.62 -3.90
CA THR A 87 10.81 -9.52 -5.00
C THR A 87 11.09 -10.94 -4.49
N ALA A 88 11.91 -11.08 -3.43
CA ALA A 88 12.21 -12.39 -2.85
C ALA A 88 10.95 -13.10 -2.34
N LEU A 89 10.08 -12.38 -1.63
CA LEU A 89 8.84 -12.93 -1.08
C LEU A 89 7.82 -13.30 -2.17
N TYR A 90 7.69 -12.48 -3.22
CA TYR A 90 6.83 -12.81 -4.36
C TYR A 90 7.32 -14.04 -5.13
N LEU A 91 8.63 -14.29 -5.19
CA LEU A 91 9.18 -15.51 -5.77
C LEU A 91 9.04 -16.72 -4.84
N ALA A 92 9.05 -16.52 -3.53
CA ALA A 92 8.90 -17.60 -2.54
C ALA A 92 7.43 -18.03 -2.35
N ALA A 93 6.45 -17.15 -2.54
CA ALA A 93 5.04 -17.45 -2.33
C ALA A 93 4.52 -18.66 -3.13
N PRO A 94 4.81 -18.80 -4.44
CA PRO A 94 4.44 -19.97 -5.23
C PRO A 94 4.99 -21.28 -4.68
N TRP A 95 6.24 -21.26 -4.22
CA TRP A 95 6.87 -22.45 -3.62
C TRP A 95 6.13 -22.90 -2.36
N ALA A 96 5.76 -21.96 -1.49
CA ALA A 96 4.99 -22.28 -0.29
C ALA A 96 3.60 -22.83 -0.62
N GLY A 97 2.92 -22.24 -1.63
CA GLY A 97 1.61 -22.71 -2.10
C GLY A 97 1.66 -24.13 -2.67
N ILE A 98 2.58 -24.40 -3.60
CA ILE A 98 2.74 -25.72 -4.24
C ILE A 98 3.03 -26.82 -3.22
N ASN A 99 3.86 -26.54 -2.22
CA ASN A 99 4.21 -27.52 -1.18
C ASN A 99 3.18 -27.57 -0.03
N GLN A 100 2.06 -26.88 -0.16
CA GLN A 100 1.00 -26.84 0.85
C GLN A 100 1.47 -26.34 2.24
N TYR A 101 2.53 -25.53 2.27
CA TYR A 101 2.98 -24.85 3.49
C TYR A 101 2.13 -23.59 3.73
N ILE A 102 0.84 -23.79 4.04
CA ILE A 102 -0.16 -22.72 4.07
C ILE A 102 0.20 -21.62 5.07
N ALA A 103 0.67 -21.99 6.28
CA ALA A 103 1.11 -20.98 7.27
C ALA A 103 2.25 -20.12 6.74
N THR A 104 3.23 -20.72 6.04
CA THR A 104 4.35 -19.99 5.41
C THR A 104 3.85 -19.08 4.30
N PHE A 105 2.92 -19.54 3.45
CA PHE A 105 2.29 -18.73 2.42
C PHE A 105 1.58 -17.51 3.01
N VAL A 106 0.82 -17.71 4.09
CA VAL A 106 0.13 -16.63 4.81
C VAL A 106 1.15 -15.65 5.39
N LEU A 107 2.19 -16.10 6.06
CA LEU A 107 3.23 -15.21 6.61
C LEU A 107 3.93 -14.39 5.54
N ILE A 108 4.30 -15.01 4.40
CA ILE A 108 4.89 -14.32 3.26
C ILE A 108 3.96 -13.20 2.76
N THR A 109 2.69 -13.51 2.54
CA THR A 109 1.73 -12.54 2.02
C THR A 109 1.40 -11.44 3.03
N LEU A 110 1.38 -11.75 4.34
CA LEU A 110 1.25 -10.73 5.40
C LEU A 110 2.41 -9.73 5.35
N VAL A 111 3.65 -10.19 5.24
CA VAL A 111 4.83 -9.29 5.13
C VAL A 111 4.74 -8.45 3.86
N ILE A 112 4.37 -9.03 2.72
CA ILE A 112 4.14 -8.30 1.46
C ILE A 112 3.13 -7.15 1.68
N LEU A 113 2.02 -7.41 2.37
CA LEU A 113 0.99 -6.42 2.59
C LEU A 113 1.40 -5.33 3.61
N THR A 114 2.30 -5.63 4.55
CA THR A 114 2.90 -4.56 5.38
C THR A 114 3.69 -3.58 4.53
N MET A 115 4.49 -4.08 3.56
CA MET A 115 5.28 -3.24 2.67
C MET A 115 4.42 -2.44 1.69
N TYR A 116 3.32 -3.02 1.20
CA TYR A 116 2.32 -2.31 0.41
C TYR A 116 1.74 -1.12 1.19
N GLY A 117 1.31 -1.34 2.43
CA GLY A 117 0.82 -0.27 3.31
C GLY A 117 1.88 0.78 3.61
N GLY A 118 3.10 0.32 3.91
CA GLY A 118 4.26 1.18 4.16
C GLY A 118 4.62 2.05 2.98
N GLY A 119 4.60 1.52 1.76
CA GLY A 119 4.87 2.27 0.55
C GLY A 119 3.95 3.47 0.39
N PHE A 120 2.65 3.29 0.63
CA PHE A 120 1.71 4.39 0.59
C PHE A 120 1.92 5.42 1.70
N ALA A 121 2.18 4.97 2.93
CA ALA A 121 2.36 5.88 4.06
C ALA A 121 3.67 6.69 3.99
N THR A 122 4.70 6.13 3.37
CA THR A 122 6.04 6.74 3.29
C THR A 122 6.18 7.74 2.12
N ILE A 123 5.33 7.63 1.07
CA ILE A 123 5.51 8.44 -0.16
C ILE A 123 5.38 9.95 0.06
N PRO A 124 4.48 10.49 0.91
CA PRO A 124 4.42 11.92 1.16
C PRO A 124 5.72 12.47 1.75
N ALA A 125 6.34 11.71 2.67
CA ALA A 125 7.62 12.08 3.26
C ALA A 125 8.77 11.99 2.22
N TYR A 126 8.74 11.00 1.35
CA TYR A 126 9.71 10.90 0.25
C TYR A 126 9.61 12.09 -0.72
N LEU A 127 8.37 12.53 -1.02
CA LEU A 127 8.16 13.76 -1.80
C LEU A 127 8.70 15.00 -1.08
N ALA A 128 8.50 15.09 0.25
CA ALA A 128 9.03 16.20 1.04
C ALA A 128 10.56 16.26 1.00
N ASP A 129 11.23 15.11 1.10
CA ASP A 129 12.70 15.02 1.03
C ASP A 129 13.25 15.44 -0.35
N ILE A 130 12.51 15.15 -1.43
CA ILE A 130 12.96 15.43 -2.81
C ILE A 130 12.58 16.84 -3.28
N PHE A 131 11.37 17.31 -2.96
CA PHE A 131 10.81 18.56 -3.50
C PHE A 131 10.63 19.67 -2.47
N GLY A 132 10.94 19.40 -1.18
CA GLY A 132 10.65 20.30 -0.08
C GLY A 132 9.20 20.20 0.40
N THR A 133 8.92 20.74 1.58
CA THR A 133 7.63 20.57 2.28
C THR A 133 6.50 21.44 1.73
N GLN A 134 6.83 22.57 1.09
CA GLN A 134 5.86 23.63 0.76
C GLN A 134 4.76 23.17 -0.20
N HIS A 135 5.08 22.39 -1.23
CA HIS A 135 4.14 21.96 -2.26
C HIS A 135 3.81 20.47 -2.22
N VAL A 136 4.18 19.76 -1.15
CA VAL A 136 4.00 18.31 -1.03
C VAL A 136 2.57 17.88 -1.32
N GLY A 137 1.57 18.59 -0.77
CA GLY A 137 0.16 18.25 -0.99
C GLY A 137 -0.25 18.29 -2.46
N ALA A 138 0.13 19.34 -3.18
CA ALA A 138 -0.17 19.49 -4.61
C ALA A 138 0.58 18.46 -5.48
N ILE A 139 1.82 18.14 -5.13
CA ILE A 139 2.63 17.14 -5.84
C ILE A 139 2.07 15.75 -5.56
N HIS A 140 1.74 15.45 -4.31
CA HIS A 140 1.16 14.18 -3.88
C HIS A 140 -0.19 13.93 -4.55
N GLY A 141 -1.08 14.93 -4.60
CA GLY A 141 -2.37 14.80 -5.29
C GLY A 141 -2.21 14.38 -6.75
N ARG A 142 -1.21 14.92 -7.47
CA ARG A 142 -0.89 14.48 -8.84
C ARG A 142 -0.27 13.09 -8.88
N LEU A 143 0.56 12.76 -7.90
CA LEU A 143 1.20 11.44 -7.79
C LEU A 143 0.18 10.33 -7.58
N LEU A 144 -0.97 10.60 -6.94
CA LEU A 144 -2.04 9.63 -6.72
C LEU A 144 -2.66 9.07 -8.01
N THR A 145 -2.41 9.68 -9.18
CA THR A 145 -2.75 9.07 -10.47
C THR A 145 -2.01 7.74 -10.69
N ALA A 146 -0.82 7.56 -10.09
CA ALA A 146 -0.10 6.29 -10.08
C ALA A 146 -0.88 5.20 -9.34
N TRP A 147 -1.53 5.55 -8.22
CA TRP A 147 -2.41 4.64 -7.50
C TRP A 147 -3.63 4.25 -8.33
N SER A 148 -4.28 5.23 -8.97
CA SER A 148 -5.46 4.96 -9.82
C SER A 148 -5.12 3.97 -10.93
N LEU A 149 -3.96 4.16 -11.61
CA LEU A 149 -3.50 3.22 -12.62
C LEU A 149 -3.17 1.85 -12.01
N ALA A 150 -2.48 1.81 -10.89
CA ALA A 150 -2.13 0.57 -10.20
C ALA A 150 -3.36 -0.22 -9.76
N GLY A 151 -4.43 0.47 -9.33
CA GLY A 151 -5.70 -0.13 -8.94
C GLY A 151 -6.43 -0.81 -10.11
N ILE A 152 -6.10 -0.47 -11.34
CA ILE A 152 -6.58 -1.13 -12.55
C ILE A 152 -5.60 -2.24 -12.96
N VAL A 153 -4.33 -1.89 -13.13
CA VAL A 153 -3.30 -2.80 -13.68
C VAL A 153 -3.08 -4.02 -12.79
N GLY A 154 -2.99 -3.85 -11.48
CA GLY A 154 -2.72 -4.94 -10.54
C GLY A 154 -3.78 -6.04 -10.60
N PRO A 155 -5.05 -5.73 -10.30
CA PRO A 155 -6.14 -6.72 -10.37
C PRO A 155 -6.34 -7.33 -11.75
N MET A 156 -6.30 -6.52 -12.82
CA MET A 156 -6.45 -7.01 -14.20
C MET A 156 -5.35 -7.98 -14.57
N LEU A 157 -4.10 -7.69 -14.22
CA LEU A 157 -2.96 -8.54 -14.51
C LEU A 157 -3.12 -9.91 -13.84
N ILE A 158 -3.47 -9.95 -12.57
CA ILE A 158 -3.63 -11.23 -11.86
C ILE A 158 -4.81 -12.03 -12.42
N SER A 159 -5.97 -11.38 -12.62
CA SER A 159 -7.16 -12.06 -13.15
C SER A 159 -6.91 -12.63 -14.56
N TYR A 160 -6.32 -11.83 -15.44
CA TYR A 160 -5.99 -12.26 -16.80
C TYR A 160 -4.99 -13.43 -16.80
N LEU A 161 -3.92 -13.33 -16.03
CA LEU A 161 -2.92 -14.38 -15.95
C LEU A 161 -3.48 -15.68 -15.37
N ARG A 162 -4.33 -15.58 -14.33
CA ARG A 162 -5.03 -16.74 -13.76
C ARG A 162 -5.87 -17.44 -14.81
N GLU A 163 -6.74 -16.70 -15.50
CA GLU A 163 -7.60 -17.28 -16.55
C GLU A 163 -6.77 -17.90 -17.68
N TYR A 164 -5.70 -17.23 -18.10
CA TYR A 164 -4.78 -17.76 -19.10
C TYR A 164 -4.14 -19.07 -18.64
N GLN A 165 -3.67 -19.16 -17.39
CA GLN A 165 -3.09 -20.40 -16.84
C GLN A 165 -4.13 -21.54 -16.81
N LEU A 166 -5.35 -21.24 -16.40
CA LEU A 166 -6.44 -22.23 -16.40
C LEU A 166 -6.78 -22.71 -17.82
N SER A 167 -6.78 -21.83 -18.82
CA SER A 167 -7.01 -22.19 -20.21
C SER A 167 -5.91 -23.09 -20.79
N MET A 168 -4.70 -23.01 -20.23
CA MET A 168 -3.57 -23.89 -20.57
C MET A 168 -3.59 -25.22 -19.81
N GLY A 169 -4.63 -25.51 -19.03
CA GLY A 169 -4.78 -26.74 -18.26
C GLY A 169 -3.95 -26.77 -16.96
N ILE A 170 -3.42 -25.65 -16.49
CA ILE A 170 -2.71 -25.59 -15.21
C ILE A 170 -3.72 -25.75 -14.06
N PRO A 171 -3.41 -26.59 -13.04
CA PRO A 171 -4.28 -26.75 -11.87
C PRO A 171 -4.57 -25.43 -11.14
N THR A 172 -5.75 -25.34 -10.52
CA THR A 172 -6.24 -24.08 -9.91
C THR A 172 -5.35 -23.60 -8.77
N ASP A 173 -4.77 -24.50 -7.99
CA ASP A 173 -3.82 -24.23 -6.90
C ASP A 173 -2.50 -23.58 -7.40
N GLN A 174 -2.16 -23.76 -8.69
CA GLN A 174 -0.96 -23.23 -9.32
C GLN A 174 -1.24 -22.06 -10.28
N ALA A 175 -2.51 -21.70 -10.51
CA ALA A 175 -2.90 -20.70 -11.49
C ALA A 175 -2.35 -19.29 -11.19
N TYR A 176 -1.97 -19.00 -9.96
CA TYR A 176 -1.38 -17.71 -9.55
C TYR A 176 0.15 -17.65 -9.66
N ASN A 177 0.84 -18.76 -9.92
CA ASN A 177 2.30 -18.80 -9.90
C ASN A 177 2.94 -17.84 -10.90
N SER A 178 2.38 -17.74 -12.10
CA SER A 178 2.84 -16.78 -13.11
C SER A 178 2.58 -15.34 -12.71
N SER A 179 1.46 -15.07 -12.05
CA SER A 179 1.13 -13.75 -11.52
C SER A 179 2.16 -13.29 -10.50
N PHE A 180 2.52 -14.13 -9.54
CA PHE A 180 3.55 -13.82 -8.54
C PHE A 180 4.92 -13.53 -9.19
N LYS A 181 5.32 -14.30 -10.21
CA LYS A 181 6.58 -14.06 -10.93
C LYS A 181 6.58 -12.72 -11.67
N ILE A 182 5.47 -12.38 -12.33
CA ILE A 182 5.37 -11.10 -13.05
C ILE A 182 5.33 -9.92 -12.07
N LEU A 183 4.64 -10.06 -10.93
CA LEU A 183 4.65 -9.05 -9.89
C LEU A 183 6.07 -8.86 -9.31
N ALA A 184 6.84 -9.93 -9.13
CA ALA A 184 8.25 -9.84 -8.77
C ALA A 184 9.07 -9.05 -9.79
N LEU A 185 8.85 -9.26 -11.10
CA LEU A 185 9.50 -8.47 -12.16
C LEU A 185 9.11 -6.99 -12.11
N LEU A 186 7.86 -6.67 -11.81
CA LEU A 186 7.42 -5.28 -11.59
C LEU A 186 8.16 -4.63 -10.41
N LEU A 187 8.39 -5.39 -9.33
CA LEU A 187 9.16 -4.89 -8.19
C LEU A 187 10.65 -4.68 -8.55
N VAL A 188 11.26 -5.55 -9.36
CA VAL A 188 12.61 -5.33 -9.88
C VAL A 188 12.68 -4.04 -10.70
N ALA A 189 11.71 -3.79 -11.59
CA ALA A 189 11.62 -2.53 -12.32
C ALA A 189 11.47 -1.33 -11.37
N GLY A 190 10.61 -1.45 -10.34
CA GLY A 190 10.46 -0.43 -9.29
C GLY A 190 11.75 -0.16 -8.53
N PHE A 191 12.54 -1.21 -8.23
CA PHE A 191 13.84 -1.08 -7.61
C PHE A 191 14.80 -0.24 -8.45
N ILE A 192 14.88 -0.52 -9.75
CA ILE A 192 15.70 0.24 -10.70
C ILE A 192 15.27 1.71 -10.73
N LEU A 193 13.96 1.97 -10.84
CA LEU A 193 13.45 3.35 -10.81
C LEU A 193 13.81 4.06 -9.50
N ASN A 194 13.70 3.39 -8.35
CA ASN A 194 14.05 3.95 -7.06
C ASN A 194 15.55 4.28 -6.95
N LEU A 195 16.42 3.45 -7.52
CA LEU A 195 17.87 3.72 -7.56
C LEU A 195 18.18 4.99 -8.37
N LEU A 196 17.46 5.23 -9.46
CA LEU A 196 17.60 6.39 -10.34
C LEU A 196 17.11 7.70 -9.72
N VAL A 197 16.33 7.66 -8.63
CA VAL A 197 15.89 8.88 -7.93
C VAL A 197 17.10 9.61 -7.37
N LYS A 198 17.28 10.86 -7.79
CA LYS A 198 18.34 11.79 -7.34
C LYS A 198 17.70 13.10 -6.88
N PRO A 199 18.38 13.89 -6.04
CA PRO A 199 17.90 15.22 -5.66
C PRO A 199 17.54 16.08 -6.87
N VAL A 200 16.53 16.93 -6.72
CA VAL A 200 16.09 17.84 -7.80
C VAL A 200 17.16 18.88 -8.09
N ASN A 201 17.38 19.18 -9.36
CA ASN A 201 18.33 20.21 -9.77
C ASN A 201 17.87 21.58 -9.24
N LYS A 202 18.81 22.38 -8.72
CA LYS A 202 18.57 23.71 -8.14
C LYS A 202 17.82 24.67 -9.08
N LYS A 203 17.93 24.49 -10.40
CA LYS A 203 17.19 25.29 -11.41
C LYS A 203 15.67 25.19 -11.31
N PHE A 204 15.14 24.13 -10.68
CA PHE A 204 13.71 23.92 -10.44
C PHE A 204 13.28 24.35 -9.03
N GLY A 205 14.23 24.82 -8.20
CA GLY A 205 13.96 25.36 -6.87
C GLY A 205 13.43 26.79 -6.97
N MET A 206 12.62 27.17 -6.00
CA MET A 206 12.20 28.56 -5.84
C MET A 206 13.35 29.43 -5.36
N THR A 207 13.40 30.67 -5.81
CA THR A 207 14.33 31.65 -5.26
C THR A 207 13.92 32.02 -3.83
N PRO A 208 14.85 32.47 -2.96
CA PRO A 208 14.51 32.91 -1.61
C PRO A 208 13.44 34.02 -1.56
N ALA A 209 13.38 34.86 -2.60
CA ALA A 209 12.38 35.92 -2.71
C ALA A 209 10.98 35.36 -3.00
N GLU A 210 10.87 34.44 -3.96
CA GLU A 210 9.61 33.74 -4.28
C GLU A 210 9.09 32.94 -3.09
N LEU A 211 9.98 32.25 -2.37
CA LEU A 211 9.64 31.48 -1.18
C LEU A 211 9.05 32.38 -0.09
N LYS A 212 9.66 33.54 0.19
CA LYS A 212 9.15 34.51 1.16
C LYS A 212 7.81 35.12 0.76
N ALA A 213 7.65 35.46 -0.52
CA ALA A 213 6.40 36.00 -1.05
C ALA A 213 5.24 35.01 -0.90
N GLU A 214 5.46 33.75 -1.21
CA GLU A 214 4.44 32.70 -1.10
C GLU A 214 4.12 32.35 0.35
N GLN A 215 5.11 32.29 1.23
CA GLN A 215 4.90 32.12 2.69
C GLN A 215 4.10 33.28 3.28
N GLY A 216 4.33 34.49 2.81
CA GLY A 216 3.54 35.67 3.22
C GLY A 216 2.08 35.57 2.79
N ALA A 217 1.84 35.14 1.56
CA ALA A 217 0.49 34.93 1.02
C ALA A 217 -0.26 33.82 1.80
N LEU A 218 0.40 32.71 2.10
CA LEU A 218 -0.19 31.60 2.88
C LEU A 218 -0.53 32.01 4.32
N LYS A 219 0.31 32.80 4.98
CA LYS A 219 0.02 33.34 6.30
C LYS A 219 -1.21 34.25 6.29
N GLY A 220 -1.37 35.08 5.27
CA GLY A 220 -2.57 35.92 5.11
C GLY A 220 -3.85 35.11 4.97
N ILE A 221 -3.82 33.98 4.22
CA ILE A 221 -4.95 33.06 4.08
C ILE A 221 -5.27 32.36 5.40
N GLN A 222 -4.25 31.91 6.14
CA GLN A 222 -4.44 31.26 7.45
C GLN A 222 -5.04 32.19 8.50
N THR A 223 -4.64 33.45 8.51
CA THR A 223 -5.19 34.45 9.42
C THR A 223 -6.68 34.68 9.15
N ASN A 224 -7.07 34.77 7.90
CA ASN A 224 -8.48 34.88 7.53
C ASN A 224 -9.29 33.62 7.87
N SER A 225 -8.71 32.44 7.68
CA SER A 225 -9.38 31.15 8.02
C SER A 225 -9.55 30.96 9.51
N SER A 226 -8.60 31.42 10.34
CA SER A 226 -8.71 31.34 11.81
C SER A 226 -9.81 32.25 12.37
N VAL A 227 -10.04 33.40 11.74
CA VAL A 227 -11.16 34.29 12.10
C VAL A 227 -12.51 33.63 11.79
N VAL A 228 -12.64 32.94 10.68
CA VAL A 228 -13.87 32.19 10.32
C VAL A 228 -14.07 30.99 11.26
N ALA A 229 -13.00 30.28 11.63
CA ALA A 229 -13.08 29.11 12.52
C ALA A 229 -13.46 29.49 13.96
N SER A 230 -13.10 30.69 14.44
CA SER A 230 -13.46 31.15 15.76
C SER A 230 -14.96 31.43 15.96
N VAL A 231 -15.66 31.70 14.85
CA VAL A 231 -17.12 31.99 14.87
C VAL A 231 -17.96 30.70 14.89
N THR A 232 -17.39 29.55 14.53
CA THR A 232 -18.13 28.27 14.42
C THR A 232 -17.97 27.32 15.62
N ASN A 233 -17.31 27.74 16.70
CA ASN A 233 -17.05 26.87 17.84
C ASN A 233 -18.29 26.76 18.75
N THR A 234 -19.34 26.10 18.31
CA THR A 234 -20.60 25.90 19.01
C THR A 234 -20.52 24.68 19.97
N SER A 235 -21.20 24.72 21.08
CA SER A 235 -21.33 23.64 22.10
C SER A 235 -21.70 22.28 21.47
N MET A 236 -22.36 22.28 20.31
CA MET A 236 -22.73 21.11 19.54
C MET A 236 -21.52 20.31 19.02
N GLN A 237 -20.40 20.95 18.70
CA GLN A 237 -19.19 20.24 18.23
C GLN A 237 -18.53 19.40 19.34
N LYS A 238 -18.65 19.85 20.60
CA LYS A 238 -18.10 19.09 21.75
C LYS A 238 -18.83 17.77 22.00
N ILE A 239 -20.07 17.63 21.54
CA ILE A 239 -20.86 16.40 21.65
C ILE A 239 -20.77 15.58 20.37
N LEU A 240 -20.83 16.22 19.22
CA LEU A 240 -20.80 15.52 17.93
C LEU A 240 -19.44 14.87 17.63
N LEU A 241 -18.32 15.46 18.07
CA LEU A 241 -16.99 14.93 17.80
C LEU A 241 -16.76 13.58 18.51
N PRO A 242 -17.01 13.41 19.84
CA PRO A 242 -16.93 12.09 20.47
C PRO A 242 -17.90 11.08 19.90
N LEU A 243 -19.13 11.49 19.57
CA LEU A 243 -20.12 10.62 18.94
C LEU A 243 -19.65 10.12 17.56
N ALA A 244 -19.07 10.99 16.75
CA ALA A 244 -18.49 10.62 15.45
C ALA A 244 -17.35 9.59 15.62
N TRP A 245 -16.49 9.77 16.62
CA TRP A 245 -15.43 8.82 16.93
C TRP A 245 -15.95 7.46 17.40
N ILE A 246 -17.05 7.41 18.18
CA ILE A 246 -17.70 6.15 18.59
C ILE A 246 -18.29 5.44 17.37
N VAL A 247 -19.03 6.17 16.54
CA VAL A 247 -19.68 5.62 15.32
C VAL A 247 -18.66 5.03 14.36
N VAL A 248 -17.49 5.63 14.23
CA VAL A 248 -16.41 5.13 13.36
C VAL A 248 -15.56 4.07 14.06
N GLY A 249 -15.21 4.29 15.33
CA GLY A 249 -14.28 3.44 16.07
C GLY A 249 -14.86 2.06 16.41
N VAL A 250 -16.13 2.00 16.82
CA VAL A 250 -16.74 0.71 17.20
C VAL A 250 -16.77 -0.30 16.06
N PRO A 251 -17.25 0.02 14.84
CA PRO A 251 -17.19 -0.92 13.72
C PRO A 251 -15.77 -1.35 13.35
N ILE A 252 -14.79 -0.43 13.44
CA ILE A 252 -13.38 -0.76 13.15
C ILE A 252 -12.86 -1.78 14.18
N ILE A 253 -13.08 -1.56 15.48
CA ILE A 253 -12.64 -2.48 16.54
C ILE A 253 -13.30 -3.85 16.38
N LEU A 254 -14.61 -3.89 16.16
CA LEU A 254 -15.33 -5.13 15.91
C LEU A 254 -14.84 -5.86 14.66
N GLY A 255 -14.52 -5.14 13.59
CA GLY A 255 -13.93 -5.69 12.37
C GLY A 255 -12.56 -6.32 12.64
N ILE A 256 -11.69 -5.64 13.40
CA ILE A 256 -10.37 -6.16 13.78
C ILE A 256 -10.51 -7.43 14.62
N LEU A 257 -11.38 -7.43 15.65
CA LEU A 257 -11.60 -8.59 16.51
C LEU A 257 -12.12 -9.80 15.72
N ASN A 258 -13.07 -9.61 14.82
CA ASN A 258 -13.58 -10.66 13.94
C ASN A 258 -12.50 -11.19 12.98
N ALA A 259 -11.66 -10.29 12.44
CA ALA A 259 -10.54 -10.67 11.58
C ALA A 259 -9.52 -11.55 12.32
N LEU A 260 -9.14 -11.15 13.53
CA LEU A 260 -8.22 -11.91 14.37
C LEU A 260 -8.79 -13.27 14.74
N GLN A 261 -10.07 -13.33 15.17
CA GLN A 261 -10.73 -14.58 15.53
C GLN A 261 -10.77 -15.59 14.38
N LYS A 262 -11.09 -15.13 13.16
CA LYS A 262 -11.13 -16.00 11.97
C LYS A 262 -9.75 -16.34 11.42
N GLY A 263 -8.80 -15.42 11.57
CA GLY A 263 -7.44 -15.60 11.05
C GLY A 263 -6.61 -16.57 11.90
N ILE A 264 -6.86 -16.63 13.22
CA ILE A 264 -6.09 -17.50 14.12
C ILE A 264 -6.25 -19.01 13.79
N ILE A 265 -7.40 -19.38 13.21
CA ILE A 265 -7.70 -20.75 12.75
C ILE A 265 -6.70 -21.23 11.69
N ILE A 266 -6.04 -20.31 10.97
CA ILE A 266 -5.03 -20.67 9.95
C ILE A 266 -3.75 -21.24 10.57
N PHE A 267 -3.48 -20.89 11.83
CA PHE A 267 -2.25 -21.25 12.53
C PHE A 267 -2.46 -22.34 13.59
N LEU A 268 -3.71 -22.76 13.83
CA LEU A 268 -4.06 -23.91 14.66
C LEU A 268 -4.26 -25.17 13.82
#